data_650e592a7b543f8b9cba5c4a6ffab563
#
_entry.id   650e592a7b543f8b9cba5c4a6ffab563
#
_cell.length_a   1.000
_cell.length_b   1.000
_cell.length_c   1.000
_cell.angle_alpha   90.00
_cell.angle_beta   90.00
_cell.angle_gamma   90.00
#
_symmetry.space_group_name_H-M   'P 1'
#
loop_
_entity.id
_entity.type
_entity.pdbx_description
1 polymer ?
#
loop_
_entity_poly.entity_id
_entity_poly.type
_entity_poly.pdbx_seq_one_letter_code
_entity_poly.pdbx_strand_id
1 'polypeptide(L)'
;MAEFPLTDGRVPAILGGYFALLQRHFEAEDMMEAVLTEDFETGFVGGMVWKGLDGLHDFLSQRAGFFDERHEVQEILARDLLDDGEVEIKTRLQFVLRRWEDPAATSVEFTGAALHTWRLRHTDDGWRVAAQMVDGFEDRNAASKRLFATPDEGLNR
;
A
#
# COMPACT_ATOMS: atom_id res chain seq x y z
N MET A 1 15.49 -15.13 -15.01
CA MET A 1 16.17 -14.47 -16.04
C MET A 1 16.21 -12.98 -15.84
N ALA A 2 17.36 -12.40 -15.92
CA ALA A 2 17.55 -11.01 -15.54
C ALA A 2 17.53 -10.05 -16.71
N GLU A 3 16.86 -10.42 -17.80
CA GLU A 3 16.77 -9.54 -18.97
C GLU A 3 16.05 -8.25 -18.69
N PHE A 4 15.28 -8.21 -17.61
CA PHE A 4 14.50 -7.04 -17.28
C PHE A 4 14.90 -6.56 -15.89
N PRO A 5 16.13 -6.04 -15.74
CA PRO A 5 16.56 -5.59 -14.43
C PRO A 5 15.67 -4.46 -13.95
N LEU A 6 15.23 -4.58 -12.71
CA LEU A 6 14.52 -3.50 -12.06
C LEU A 6 15.57 -2.54 -11.52
N THR A 7 15.68 -1.37 -12.15
CA THR A 7 16.62 -0.35 -11.70
C THR A 7 16.03 0.45 -10.53
N ASP A 8 16.88 1.00 -9.71
CA ASP A 8 16.44 1.81 -8.57
C ASP A 8 15.63 3.03 -9.02
N GLY A 9 15.93 3.57 -10.20
CA GLY A 9 15.18 4.68 -10.74
C GLY A 9 13.75 4.36 -11.16
N ARG A 10 13.46 3.08 -11.43
CA ARG A 10 12.12 2.64 -11.84
C ARG A 10 11.23 2.32 -10.65
N VAL A 11 11.81 1.95 -9.51
CA VAL A 11 11.03 1.55 -8.35
C VAL A 11 10.07 2.66 -7.90
N PRO A 12 10.49 3.92 -7.72
CA PRO A 12 9.55 4.96 -7.33
C PRO A 12 8.38 5.13 -8.30
N ALA A 13 8.61 4.99 -9.59
CA ALA A 13 7.55 5.10 -10.58
C ALA A 13 6.53 3.97 -10.47
N ILE A 14 6.98 2.74 -10.21
CA ILE A 14 6.09 1.59 -10.05
C ILE A 14 5.23 1.76 -8.79
N LEU A 15 5.85 2.09 -7.66
CA LEU A 15 5.13 2.27 -6.40
C LEU A 15 4.20 3.49 -6.47
N GLY A 16 4.68 4.57 -7.08
CA GLY A 16 3.88 5.77 -7.29
C GLY A 16 2.68 5.53 -8.18
N GLY A 17 2.81 4.67 -9.19
CA GLY A 17 1.70 4.28 -10.04
C GLY A 17 0.59 3.57 -9.27
N TYR A 18 0.95 2.69 -8.34
CA TYR A 18 -0.01 2.05 -7.45
C TYR A 18 -0.77 3.09 -6.63
N PHE A 19 -0.05 3.97 -5.94
CA PHE A 19 -0.67 4.98 -5.09
C PHE A 19 -1.50 5.99 -5.88
N ALA A 20 -1.08 6.34 -7.09
CA ALA A 20 -1.84 7.26 -7.93
C ALA A 20 -3.24 6.74 -8.20
N LEU A 21 -3.38 5.45 -8.48
CA LEU A 21 -4.69 4.83 -8.71
C LEU A 21 -5.46 4.68 -7.40
N LEU A 22 -4.79 4.24 -6.34
CA LEU A 22 -5.41 4.05 -5.04
C LEU A 22 -6.02 5.35 -4.51
N GLN A 23 -5.26 6.44 -4.58
CA GLN A 23 -5.68 7.75 -4.09
C GLN A 23 -6.84 8.33 -4.90
N ARG A 24 -6.96 7.96 -6.16
CA ARG A 24 -8.02 8.42 -7.04
C ARG A 24 -9.24 7.51 -7.03
N HIS A 25 -9.22 6.51 -6.17
CA HIS A 25 -10.33 5.57 -5.99
C HIS A 25 -10.74 4.85 -7.27
N PHE A 26 -9.75 4.38 -8.02
CA PHE A 26 -10.00 3.56 -9.20
C PHE A 26 -10.72 2.27 -8.79
N GLU A 27 -11.53 1.75 -9.71
CA GLU A 27 -12.18 0.46 -9.52
C GLU A 27 -11.14 -0.66 -9.41
N ALA A 28 -11.49 -1.72 -8.69
CA ALA A 28 -10.58 -2.83 -8.48
C ALA A 28 -10.12 -3.45 -9.80
N GLU A 29 -11.02 -3.62 -10.74
CA GLU A 29 -10.70 -4.20 -12.06
C GLU A 29 -9.69 -3.33 -12.81
N ASP A 30 -9.84 -2.01 -12.73
CA ASP A 30 -8.94 -1.09 -13.41
C ASP A 30 -7.55 -1.08 -12.80
N MET A 31 -7.46 -1.17 -11.47
CA MET A 31 -6.18 -1.30 -10.79
C MET A 31 -5.50 -2.62 -11.14
N MET A 32 -6.26 -3.69 -11.15
CA MET A 32 -5.76 -5.02 -11.48
C MET A 32 -5.19 -5.05 -12.89
N GLU A 33 -5.90 -4.46 -13.85
CA GLU A 33 -5.45 -4.40 -15.24
C GLU A 33 -4.21 -3.52 -15.41
N ALA A 34 -4.16 -2.41 -14.67
CA ALA A 34 -3.13 -1.39 -14.91
C ALA A 34 -1.80 -1.68 -14.20
N VAL A 35 -1.83 -2.11 -12.94
CA VAL A 35 -0.62 -2.13 -12.12
C VAL A 35 -0.44 -3.36 -11.24
N LEU A 36 -1.42 -4.25 -11.13
CA LEU A 36 -1.37 -5.37 -10.19
C LEU A 36 -1.26 -6.71 -10.90
N THR A 37 -0.79 -7.73 -10.16
CA THR A 37 -0.89 -9.11 -10.62
C THR A 37 -2.25 -9.68 -10.19
N GLU A 38 -2.71 -10.75 -10.85
CA GLU A 38 -4.01 -11.35 -10.54
C GLU A 38 -4.08 -11.89 -9.11
N ASP A 39 -2.95 -12.32 -8.57
CA ASP A 39 -2.85 -12.84 -7.21
C ASP A 39 -2.40 -11.79 -6.20
N PHE A 40 -2.54 -10.51 -6.53
CA PHE A 40 -2.16 -9.40 -5.66
C PHE A 40 -2.72 -9.57 -4.25
N GLU A 41 -1.88 -9.23 -3.27
CA GLU A 41 -2.34 -9.18 -1.88
C GLU A 41 -1.89 -7.89 -1.22
N THR A 42 -2.71 -7.41 -0.31
CA THR A 42 -2.43 -6.21 0.49
C THR A 42 -2.98 -6.39 1.89
N GLY A 43 -2.45 -5.66 2.84
CA GLY A 43 -2.92 -5.72 4.21
C GLY A 43 -1.83 -5.42 5.21
N PHE A 44 -1.98 -5.99 6.41
CA PHE A 44 -1.10 -5.77 7.53
C PHE A 44 -0.43 -7.08 7.91
N VAL A 45 0.89 -7.05 8.06
CA VAL A 45 1.63 -8.24 8.53
C VAL A 45 1.13 -8.60 9.92
N GLY A 46 0.68 -9.85 10.08
CA GLY A 46 0.09 -10.32 11.33
C GLY A 46 -1.36 -9.91 11.56
N GLY A 47 -1.97 -9.22 10.60
CA GLY A 47 -3.34 -8.75 10.70
C GLY A 47 -4.18 -9.14 9.49
N MET A 48 -5.09 -8.27 9.11
CA MET A 48 -5.98 -8.52 7.97
C MET A 48 -5.19 -8.51 6.66
N VAL A 49 -5.48 -9.48 5.79
CA VAL A 49 -4.90 -9.57 4.44
C VAL A 49 -6.03 -9.79 3.43
N TRP A 50 -6.00 -9.04 2.35
CA TRP A 50 -6.94 -9.14 1.24
C TRP A 50 -6.20 -9.67 0.02
N LYS A 51 -6.76 -10.67 -0.67
CA LYS A 51 -6.10 -11.34 -1.79
C LYS A 51 -6.96 -11.36 -3.03
N GLY A 52 -6.32 -11.21 -4.19
CA GLY A 52 -6.98 -11.30 -5.48
C GLY A 52 -7.97 -10.20 -5.72
N LEU A 53 -8.77 -10.37 -6.75
CA LEU A 53 -9.76 -9.35 -7.14
C LEU A 53 -10.85 -9.17 -6.07
N ASP A 54 -11.36 -10.26 -5.51
CA ASP A 54 -12.39 -10.17 -4.47
C ASP A 54 -11.86 -9.47 -3.22
N GLY A 55 -10.64 -9.82 -2.81
CA GLY A 55 -10.00 -9.15 -1.68
C GLY A 55 -9.76 -7.67 -1.97
N LEU A 56 -9.37 -7.34 -3.20
CA LEU A 56 -9.16 -5.96 -3.59
C LEU A 56 -10.46 -5.15 -3.52
N HIS A 57 -11.58 -5.73 -3.96
CA HIS A 57 -12.89 -5.07 -3.82
C HIS A 57 -13.19 -4.75 -2.35
N ASP A 58 -12.97 -5.71 -1.45
CA ASP A 58 -13.21 -5.49 -0.02
C ASP A 58 -12.30 -4.41 0.54
N PHE A 59 -11.01 -4.46 0.19
CA PHE A 59 -10.03 -3.47 0.64
C PHE A 59 -10.42 -2.06 0.20
N LEU A 60 -10.75 -1.89 -1.08
CA LEU A 60 -11.13 -0.58 -1.60
C LEU A 60 -12.44 -0.08 -1.00
N SER A 61 -13.38 -0.98 -0.75
CA SER A 61 -14.64 -0.66 -0.11
C SER A 61 -14.42 -0.05 1.29
N GLN A 62 -13.47 -0.59 2.05
CA GLN A 62 -13.15 -0.09 3.37
C GLN A 62 -12.46 1.28 3.33
N ARG A 63 -11.86 1.62 2.21
CA ARG A 63 -11.16 2.90 2.03
C ARG A 63 -12.03 3.98 1.37
N ALA A 64 -13.26 3.65 1.00
CA ALA A 64 -14.10 4.53 0.18
C ALA A 64 -14.35 5.89 0.82
N GLY A 65 -14.30 5.98 2.15
CA GLY A 65 -14.53 7.23 2.87
C GLY A 65 -13.31 8.16 2.95
N PHE A 66 -12.14 7.70 2.57
CA PHE A 66 -10.94 8.55 2.60
C PHE A 66 -10.91 9.50 1.40
N PHE A 67 -10.38 10.69 1.63
CA PHE A 67 -10.20 11.68 0.56
C PHE A 67 -8.96 12.53 0.85
N ASP A 68 -8.56 13.34 -0.15
CA ASP A 68 -7.35 14.18 -0.09
C ASP A 68 -6.14 13.35 0.36
N GLU A 69 -5.99 12.18 -0.21
CA GLU A 69 -4.95 11.23 0.17
C GLU A 69 -3.64 11.57 -0.49
N ARG A 70 -2.56 11.40 0.26
CA ARG A 70 -1.21 11.47 -0.28
C ARG A 70 -0.39 10.35 0.33
N HIS A 71 0.36 9.67 -0.52
CA HIS A 71 1.32 8.65 -0.12
C HIS A 71 2.62 8.98 -0.83
N GLU A 72 3.65 9.21 -0.06
CA GLU A 72 4.94 9.62 -0.60
C GLU A 72 6.03 8.70 -0.08
N VAL A 73 6.61 7.90 -0.99
CA VAL A 73 7.74 7.04 -0.66
C VAL A 73 8.94 7.94 -0.38
N GLN A 74 9.45 7.87 0.84
CA GLN A 74 10.56 8.71 1.27
C GLN A 74 11.90 8.01 1.13
N GLU A 75 11.91 6.69 1.32
CA GLU A 75 13.16 5.94 1.35
C GLU A 75 12.93 4.49 0.98
N ILE A 76 13.83 3.95 0.16
CA ILE A 76 13.90 2.51 -0.09
C ILE A 76 14.90 1.96 0.91
N LEU A 77 14.41 1.14 1.83
CA LEU A 77 15.20 0.62 2.95
C LEU A 77 15.96 -0.66 2.60
N ALA A 78 15.39 -1.47 1.72
CA ALA A 78 15.99 -2.74 1.32
C ALA A 78 15.42 -3.21 -0.01
N ARG A 79 16.17 -4.03 -0.70
CA ARG A 79 15.79 -4.60 -1.99
C ARG A 79 16.44 -5.97 -2.14
N ASP A 80 15.62 -7.00 -2.37
CA ASP A 80 16.08 -8.37 -2.51
C ASP A 80 15.45 -9.07 -3.70
N LEU A 81 16.25 -9.80 -4.46
CA LEU A 81 15.75 -10.69 -5.50
C LEU A 81 15.37 -12.01 -4.83
N LEU A 82 14.12 -12.42 -5.02
CA LEU A 82 13.61 -13.67 -4.44
C LEU A 82 13.82 -14.85 -5.39
N ASP A 83 13.74 -16.06 -4.85
CA ASP A 83 13.99 -17.29 -5.60
C ASP A 83 13.04 -17.49 -6.79
N ASP A 84 11.83 -16.96 -6.70
CA ASP A 84 10.83 -17.05 -7.77
C ASP A 84 10.99 -15.95 -8.84
N GLY A 85 12.00 -15.10 -8.72
CA GLY A 85 12.24 -14.01 -9.66
C GLY A 85 11.53 -12.72 -9.29
N GLU A 86 10.71 -12.71 -8.25
CA GLU A 86 10.12 -11.47 -7.75
C GLU A 86 11.16 -10.64 -7.03
N VAL A 87 10.93 -9.34 -6.95
CA VAL A 87 11.81 -8.43 -6.21
C VAL A 87 11.04 -7.93 -5.00
N GLU A 88 11.63 -8.12 -3.83
CA GLU A 88 11.07 -7.59 -2.58
C GLU A 88 11.67 -6.23 -2.31
N ILE A 89 10.82 -5.24 -2.04
CA ILE A 89 11.24 -3.87 -1.73
C ILE A 89 10.66 -3.51 -0.37
N LYS A 90 11.50 -2.96 0.51
CA LYS A 90 11.04 -2.39 1.77
C LYS A 90 11.17 -0.89 1.72
N THR A 91 10.11 -0.18 2.11
CA THR A 91 10.07 1.28 2.02
C THR A 91 9.56 1.89 3.30
N ARG A 92 9.97 3.15 3.52
CA ARG A 92 9.30 4.07 4.42
C ARG A 92 8.55 5.08 3.58
N LEU A 93 7.29 5.30 3.89
CA LEU A 93 6.50 6.32 3.22
C LEU A 93 5.78 7.18 4.24
N GLN A 94 5.49 8.40 3.83
CA GLN A 94 4.64 9.28 4.59
C GLN A 94 3.24 9.29 3.99
N PHE A 95 2.22 9.26 4.84
CA PHE A 95 0.84 9.30 4.35
C PHE A 95 0.05 10.42 5.03
N VAL A 96 -0.90 10.93 4.29
CA VAL A 96 -1.92 11.84 4.77
C VAL A 96 -3.25 11.36 4.20
N LEU A 97 -4.22 11.13 5.06
CA LEU A 97 -5.58 10.73 4.67
C LEU A 97 -6.54 11.62 5.42
N ARG A 98 -7.71 11.84 4.83
CA ARG A 98 -8.79 12.53 5.54
C ARG A 98 -10.07 11.71 5.45
N ARG A 99 -10.89 11.80 6.48
CA ARG A 99 -12.19 11.14 6.50
C ARG A 99 -13.18 12.00 7.27
N TRP A 100 -14.39 12.04 6.75
CA TRP A 100 -15.48 12.71 7.46
C TRP A 100 -15.99 11.78 8.56
N GLU A 101 -15.99 12.28 9.78
CA GLU A 101 -16.55 11.56 10.93
C GLU A 101 -17.86 12.27 11.31
N ASP A 102 -18.96 11.80 10.75
CA ASP A 102 -20.27 12.38 10.97
C ASP A 102 -20.61 12.36 12.47
N PRO A 103 -21.19 13.43 13.07
CA PRO A 103 -21.66 14.66 12.45
C PRO A 103 -20.71 15.86 12.55
N ALA A 104 -19.42 15.63 12.65
CA ALA A 104 -18.45 16.70 12.83
C ALA A 104 -18.48 17.71 11.67
N ALA A 105 -18.16 18.97 12.00
CA ALA A 105 -18.14 20.03 10.98
C ALA A 105 -16.89 19.98 10.10
N THR A 106 -15.83 19.32 10.57
CA THR A 106 -14.57 19.20 9.82
C THR A 106 -14.17 17.74 9.71
N SER A 107 -13.41 17.43 8.65
CA SER A 107 -12.85 16.09 8.49
C SER A 107 -11.72 15.83 9.47
N VAL A 108 -11.48 14.55 9.75
CA VAL A 108 -10.35 14.11 10.58
C VAL A 108 -9.17 13.84 9.66
N GLU A 109 -8.00 14.31 10.06
CA GLU A 109 -6.76 14.06 9.34
C GLU A 109 -5.98 12.95 10.02
N PHE A 110 -5.53 11.98 9.20
CA PHE A 110 -4.71 10.86 9.64
C PHE A 110 -3.34 11.01 9.00
N THR A 111 -2.30 11.09 9.80
CA THR A 111 -0.94 11.26 9.31
C THR A 111 0.02 10.31 10.00
N GLY A 112 1.11 10.02 9.31
CA GLY A 112 2.18 9.21 9.87
C GLY A 112 3.13 8.73 8.81
N ALA A 113 4.07 7.91 9.23
CA ALA A 113 4.95 7.16 8.35
C ALA A 113 4.62 5.69 8.48
N ALA A 114 4.66 4.98 7.38
CA ALA A 114 4.41 3.54 7.33
C ALA A 114 5.62 2.82 6.76
N LEU A 115 5.90 1.65 7.28
CA LEU A 115 6.90 0.74 6.75
C LEU A 115 6.17 -0.31 5.94
N HIS A 116 6.51 -0.43 4.67
CA HIS A 116 5.86 -1.35 3.74
C HIS A 116 6.85 -2.35 3.18
N THR A 117 6.37 -3.56 2.94
CA THR A 117 7.05 -4.56 2.12
C THR A 117 6.26 -4.77 0.85
N TRP A 118 6.93 -4.66 -0.27
CA TRP A 118 6.37 -4.82 -1.60
C TRP A 118 6.98 -6.04 -2.26
N ARG A 119 6.19 -6.75 -3.07
CA ARG A 119 6.74 -7.71 -4.03
C ARG A 119 6.36 -7.25 -5.42
N LEU A 120 7.36 -7.13 -6.28
CA LEU A 120 7.20 -6.71 -7.67
C LEU A 120 7.52 -7.88 -8.58
N ARG A 121 6.70 -8.09 -9.58
CA ARG A 121 6.84 -9.19 -10.53
C ARG A 121 6.93 -8.65 -11.95
N HIS A 122 7.87 -9.14 -12.72
CA HIS A 122 7.93 -8.82 -14.14
C HIS A 122 6.95 -9.74 -14.88
N THR A 123 6.05 -9.15 -15.64
CA THR A 123 5.04 -9.85 -16.43
C THR A 123 5.18 -9.49 -17.89
N ASP A 124 4.39 -10.10 -18.75
CA ASP A 124 4.36 -9.76 -20.18
C ASP A 124 3.99 -8.29 -20.40
N ASP A 125 3.28 -7.69 -19.45
CA ASP A 125 2.87 -6.29 -19.51
C ASP A 125 3.82 -5.36 -18.75
N GLY A 126 4.97 -5.87 -18.31
CA GLY A 126 5.98 -5.12 -17.56
C GLY A 126 5.94 -5.41 -16.07
N TRP A 127 6.55 -4.53 -15.29
CA TRP A 127 6.59 -4.69 -13.84
C TRP A 127 5.25 -4.37 -13.21
N ARG A 128 4.80 -5.27 -12.33
CA ARG A 128 3.52 -5.13 -11.63
C ARG A 128 3.70 -5.41 -10.15
N VAL A 129 2.79 -4.86 -9.35
CA VAL A 129 2.80 -5.07 -7.90
C VAL A 129 2.06 -6.37 -7.59
N ALA A 130 2.76 -7.31 -6.99
CA ALA A 130 2.20 -8.59 -6.55
C ALA A 130 1.78 -8.54 -5.08
N ALA A 131 2.40 -7.68 -4.29
CA ALA A 131 2.01 -7.50 -2.88
C ALA A 131 2.41 -6.13 -2.37
N GLN A 132 1.60 -5.60 -1.48
CA GLN A 132 1.90 -4.40 -0.73
C GLN A 132 1.40 -4.62 0.70
N MET A 133 2.33 -4.81 1.63
CA MET A 133 1.99 -5.14 3.01
C MET A 133 2.51 -4.07 3.95
N VAL A 134 1.70 -3.71 4.93
CA VAL A 134 2.10 -2.77 5.98
C VAL A 134 2.78 -3.56 7.09
N ASP A 135 4.06 -3.27 7.35
CA ASP A 135 4.84 -3.91 8.40
C ASP A 135 4.67 -3.22 9.74
N GLY A 136 4.44 -1.91 9.72
CA GLY A 136 4.30 -1.11 10.92
C GLY A 136 4.18 0.36 10.61
N PHE A 137 4.12 1.15 11.66
CA PHE A 137 3.95 2.59 11.56
C PHE A 137 4.94 3.31 12.46
N GLU A 138 5.26 4.55 12.07
CA GLU A 138 6.06 5.48 12.85
C GLU A 138 5.36 6.83 12.87
N ASP A 139 5.61 7.62 13.90
CA ASP A 139 5.22 9.04 13.96
C ASP A 139 3.77 9.34 13.61
N ARG A 140 2.85 8.47 13.99
CA ARG A 140 1.43 8.66 13.69
C ARG A 140 0.82 9.70 14.63
N ASN A 141 -0.11 10.52 14.09
CA ASN A 141 -0.91 11.38 14.94
C ASN A 141 -1.96 10.54 15.72
N ALA A 142 -2.62 11.17 16.69
CA ALA A 142 -3.56 10.44 17.57
C ALA A 142 -4.69 9.77 16.80
N ALA A 143 -5.24 10.44 15.79
CA ALA A 143 -6.32 9.88 14.98
C ALA A 143 -5.83 8.64 14.22
N SER A 144 -4.64 8.70 13.64
CA SER A 144 -4.06 7.57 12.93
C SER A 144 -3.80 6.38 13.84
N LYS A 145 -3.36 6.63 15.07
CA LYS A 145 -3.14 5.54 16.03
C LYS A 145 -4.43 4.79 16.36
N ARG A 146 -5.56 5.50 16.40
CA ARG A 146 -6.86 4.86 16.64
C ARG A 146 -7.34 4.06 15.44
N LEU A 147 -7.09 4.57 14.23
CA LEU A 147 -7.59 3.97 13.00
C LEU A 147 -6.78 2.74 12.58
N PHE A 148 -5.44 2.86 12.65
CA PHE A 148 -4.51 1.85 12.14
C PHE A 148 -3.77 1.17 13.29
N ALA A 149 -4.51 0.64 14.26
CA ALA A 149 -3.89 -0.10 15.35
C ALA A 149 -3.27 -1.38 14.79
N THR A 150 -1.98 -1.58 15.06
CA THR A 150 -1.33 -2.84 14.70
C THR A 150 -1.76 -3.92 15.71
N PRO A 151 -1.56 -5.21 15.39
CA PRO A 151 -1.91 -6.28 16.34
C PRO A 151 -1.31 -6.07 17.72
N ASP A 152 -0.04 -5.65 17.81
CA ASP A 152 0.62 -5.42 19.09
C ASP A 152 -0.02 -4.26 19.85
N GLU A 153 -0.30 -3.17 19.16
CA GLU A 153 -0.95 -2.00 19.75
C GLU A 153 -2.38 -2.32 20.19
N GLY A 154 -3.08 -3.16 19.44
CA GLY A 154 -4.42 -3.60 19.79
C GLY A 154 -4.46 -4.35 21.10
N LEU A 155 -3.40 -5.09 21.43
CA LEU A 155 -3.31 -5.83 22.68
C LEU A 155 -3.04 -4.93 23.89
N ASN A 156 -2.58 -3.72 23.65
CA ASN A 156 -2.19 -2.77 24.70
C ASN A 156 -3.26 -1.74 25.03
N ARG A 157 -4.44 -1.92 24.53
CA ARG A 157 -5.55 -0.98 24.74
C ARG A 157 -6.34 -1.29 26.00
#